data_0f390db44fb19a3e742b5cde15cd971a
#
_entry.id   0f390db44fb19a3e742b5cde15cd971a
#
_cell.length_a   1.000
_cell.length_b   1.000
_cell.length_c   1.000
_cell.angle_alpha   90.00
_cell.angle_beta   90.00
_cell.angle_gamma   90.00
#
_symmetry.space_group_name_H-M   'P 1'
#
loop_
_entity.id
_entity.type
_entity.pdbx_description
1 polymer ?
#
loop_
_entity_poly.entity_id
_entity_poly.type
_entity_poly.pdbx_seq_one_letter_code
_entity_poly.pdbx_strand_id
1 'polypeptide(L)' 'MDKYEFNIKVEQIKKLINKSDYETAMKIADTIDWRRVRNVNILSMVAGIYEKNGEFQEAKDILLLAFERAPIG' A
#
# COMPACT_ATOMS: atom_id res chain seq x y z
N MET A 1 -6.91 6.01 -12.58
CA MET A 1 -5.49 6.36 -12.37
C MET A 1 -4.64 5.60 -13.35
N ASP A 2 -3.80 6.29 -14.09
CA ASP A 2 -2.91 5.61 -15.03
C ASP A 2 -1.64 5.10 -14.32
N LYS A 3 -0.87 4.31 -15.04
CA LYS A 3 0.34 3.68 -14.50
C LYS A 3 1.37 4.71 -14.06
N TYR A 4 1.49 5.80 -14.79
CA TYR A 4 2.45 6.86 -14.47
C TYR A 4 2.11 7.54 -13.14
N GLU A 5 0.84 7.92 -12.97
CA GLU A 5 0.36 8.51 -11.72
C GLU A 5 0.51 7.57 -10.55
N PHE A 6 0.18 6.29 -10.75
CA PHE A 6 0.36 5.26 -9.74
C PHE A 6 1.82 5.17 -9.28
N ASN A 7 2.75 5.12 -10.23
CA ASN A 7 4.17 5.02 -9.91
C ASN A 7 4.67 6.23 -9.13
N ILE A 8 4.21 7.44 -9.48
CA ILE A 8 4.58 8.66 -8.74
C ILE A 8 4.09 8.57 -7.30
N LYS A 9 2.84 8.15 -7.10
CA LYS A 9 2.28 8.02 -5.75
C LYS A 9 3.02 6.98 -4.92
N VAL A 10 3.37 5.86 -5.51
CA VAL A 10 4.13 4.81 -4.81
C VAL A 10 5.49 5.33 -4.39
N GLU A 11 6.18 6.08 -5.26
CA GLU A 11 7.47 6.66 -4.89
C GLU A 11 7.34 7.69 -3.77
N GLN A 12 6.29 8.49 -3.77
CA GLN A 12 6.02 9.43 -2.68
C GLN A 12 5.79 8.68 -1.37
N ILE A 13 5.02 7.60 -1.41
CA ILE A 13 4.77 6.75 -0.24
C ILE A 13 6.08 6.20 0.32
N LYS A 14 6.95 5.68 -0.55
CA LYS A 14 8.24 5.14 -0.13
C LYS A 14 9.10 6.19 0.58
N LYS A 15 9.13 7.41 0.05
CA LYS A 15 9.88 8.51 0.67
C LYS A 15 9.34 8.85 2.05
N LEU A 16 8.02 8.85 2.20
CA LEU A 16 7.39 9.15 3.48
C LEU A 16 7.66 8.04 4.50
N ILE A 17 7.65 6.79 4.07
CA ILE A 17 8.02 5.66 4.95
C ILE A 17 9.45 5.82 5.45
N ASN A 18 10.37 6.21 4.56
CA ASN A 18 11.77 6.43 4.95
C ASN A 18 11.91 7.52 6.00
N LYS A 19 10.98 8.46 6.05
CA LYS A 19 10.94 9.52 7.06
C LYS A 19 10.08 9.14 8.26
N SER A 20 9.54 7.94 8.27
CA SER A 20 8.60 7.47 9.30
C SER A 20 7.32 8.30 9.38
N ASP A 21 6.95 8.97 8.29
CA ASP A 21 5.73 9.76 8.22
C ASP A 21 4.58 8.89 7.69
N TYR A 22 4.14 7.96 8.51
CA TYR A 22 3.11 7.00 8.13
C TYR A 22 1.73 7.63 7.96
N GLU A 23 1.45 8.71 8.68
CA GLU A 23 0.17 9.40 8.58
C GLU A 23 -0.01 10.01 7.18
N THR A 24 0.99 10.74 6.69
CA THR A 24 0.93 11.34 5.35
C THR A 24 0.94 10.26 4.28
N ALA A 25 1.74 9.21 4.48
CA ALA A 25 1.78 8.08 3.55
C ALA A 25 0.40 7.44 3.41
N MET A 26 -0.34 7.29 4.51
CA MET A 26 -1.68 6.72 4.48
C MET A 26 -2.65 7.61 3.70
N LYS A 27 -2.53 8.92 3.82
CA LYS A 27 -3.38 9.85 3.06
C LYS A 27 -3.21 9.66 1.55
N ILE A 28 -1.98 9.44 1.11
CA ILE A 28 -1.72 9.14 -0.30
C ILE A 28 -2.26 7.77 -0.66
N ALA A 29 -2.04 6.78 0.19
CA ALA A 29 -2.52 5.42 -0.03
C ALA A 29 -4.05 5.37 -0.15
N ASP A 30 -4.77 6.21 0.61
CA ASP A 30 -6.24 6.27 0.56
C ASP A 30 -6.77 6.70 -0.81
N THR A 31 -5.95 7.29 -1.66
CA THR A 31 -6.36 7.72 -3.01
C THR A 31 -6.20 6.63 -4.07
N ILE A 32 -5.72 5.46 -3.69
CA ILE A 32 -5.43 4.36 -4.62
C ILE A 32 -6.39 3.20 -4.37
N ASP A 33 -6.92 2.62 -5.44
CA ASP A 33 -7.75 1.41 -5.34
C ASP A 33 -6.83 0.19 -5.35
N TRP A 34 -6.50 -0.29 -4.17
CA TRP A 34 -5.56 -1.40 -3.98
C TRP A 34 -6.07 -2.72 -4.53
N ARG A 35 -7.38 -2.88 -4.71
CA ARG A 35 -7.94 -4.10 -5.30
C ARG A 35 -7.51 -4.29 -6.74
N ARG A 36 -7.05 -3.23 -7.40
CA ARG A 36 -6.56 -3.27 -8.78
C ARG A 36 -5.05 -3.46 -8.88
N VAL A 37 -4.35 -3.43 -7.76
CA VAL A 37 -2.90 -3.57 -7.70
C VAL A 37 -2.53 -5.04 -7.57
N ARG A 38 -1.58 -5.49 -8.38
CA ARG A 38 -1.14 -6.88 -8.39
C ARG A 38 0.24 -7.10 -7.80
N ASN A 39 1.00 -6.05 -7.57
CA ASN A 39 2.34 -6.17 -7.02
C ASN A 39 2.27 -6.48 -5.53
N VAL A 40 2.64 -7.72 -5.17
CA VAL A 40 2.57 -8.22 -3.79
C VAL A 40 3.44 -7.40 -2.85
N ASN A 41 4.63 -6.99 -3.29
CA ASN A 41 5.54 -6.22 -2.45
C ASN A 41 4.97 -4.85 -2.11
N ILE A 42 4.33 -4.19 -3.08
CA ILE A 42 3.69 -2.90 -2.85
C ILE A 42 2.50 -3.06 -1.91
N LEU A 43 1.67 -4.09 -2.11
CA LEU A 43 0.52 -4.36 -1.24
C LEU A 43 0.97 -4.60 0.20
N SER A 44 2.03 -5.39 0.40
CA SER A 44 2.56 -5.66 1.73
C SER A 44 3.09 -4.40 2.41
N MET A 45 3.78 -3.55 1.65
CA MET A 45 4.28 -2.28 2.15
C MET A 45 3.15 -1.38 2.63
N VAL A 46 2.09 -1.28 1.83
CA VAL A 46 0.94 -0.42 2.14
C VAL A 46 0.15 -0.97 3.32
N ALA A 47 0.00 -2.28 3.43
CA ALA A 47 -0.62 -2.88 4.61
C ALA A 47 0.12 -2.47 5.89
N GLY A 48 1.45 -2.43 5.83
CA GLY A 48 2.27 -1.96 6.96
C GLY A 48 1.97 -0.52 7.34
N ILE A 49 1.69 0.34 6.37
CA ILE A 49 1.33 1.73 6.62
C ILE A 49 0.02 1.81 7.39
N TYR A 50 -1.00 1.08 6.95
CA TYR A 50 -2.30 1.07 7.64
C TYR A 50 -2.17 0.52 9.05
N GLU A 51 -1.36 -0.53 9.23
CA GLU A 51 -1.10 -1.08 10.55
C GLU A 51 -0.46 -0.05 11.48
N LYS A 52 0.53 0.71 10.99
CA LYS A 52 1.19 1.76 11.77
C LYS A 52 0.24 2.86 12.19
N ASN A 53 -0.85 3.05 11.45
CA ASN A 53 -1.86 4.07 11.78
C ASN A 53 -3.02 3.49 12.59
N GLY A 54 -2.93 2.23 13.00
CA GLY A 54 -3.99 1.59 13.78
C GLY A 54 -5.19 1.15 12.95
N GLU A 55 -5.10 1.24 11.63
CA GLU A 55 -6.17 0.84 10.71
C GLU A 55 -6.04 -0.66 10.40
N PHE A 56 -6.29 -1.49 11.41
CA PHE A 56 -6.00 -2.91 11.33
C PHE A 56 -6.89 -3.66 10.32
N GLN A 57 -8.14 -3.23 10.16
CA GLN A 57 -9.03 -3.88 9.20
C GLN A 57 -8.57 -3.62 7.76
N GLU A 58 -8.19 -2.38 7.45
CA GLU A 58 -7.63 -2.04 6.14
C GLU A 58 -6.35 -2.81 5.88
N ALA A 59 -5.46 -2.88 6.87
CA ALA A 59 -4.23 -3.62 6.77
C ALA A 59 -4.50 -5.09 6.45
N LYS A 60 -5.44 -5.69 7.16
CA LYS A 60 -5.83 -7.08 6.94
C LYS A 60 -6.39 -7.31 5.54
N ASP A 61 -7.26 -6.42 5.08
CA ASP A 61 -7.88 -6.54 3.76
C ASP A 61 -6.82 -6.47 2.66
N ILE A 62 -5.84 -5.57 2.79
CA ILE A 62 -4.76 -5.44 1.81
C ILE A 62 -3.82 -6.64 1.86
N LEU A 63 -3.53 -7.17 3.05
CA LEU A 63 -2.72 -8.39 3.18
C LEU A 63 -3.41 -9.59 2.54
N LEU A 64 -4.74 -9.67 2.65
CA LEU A 64 -5.49 -10.73 1.98
C LEU A 64 -5.36 -10.62 0.46
N LEU A 65 -5.40 -9.40 -0.09
CA LEU A 65 -5.16 -9.19 -1.51
C LEU A 65 -3.74 -9.66 -1.90
N ALA A 66 -2.75 -9.30 -1.10
CA ALA A 66 -1.37 -9.71 -1.36
C ALA A 66 -1.25 -11.23 -1.34
N PHE A 67 -1.89 -11.87 -0.39
CA PHE A 67 -1.89 -13.33 -0.27
C PHE A 67 -2.52 -14.00 -1.49
N GLU A 68 -3.66 -13.47 -1.95
CA GLU A 68 -4.36 -14.00 -3.12
C GLU A 68 -3.53 -13.88 -4.39
N ARG A 69 -2.69 -12.88 -4.49
CA ARG A 69 -1.88 -12.61 -5.68
C ARG A 69 -0.46 -13.16 -5.59
N ALA A 70 -0.09 -13.72 -4.44
CA ALA A 70 1.23 -14.32 -4.27
C ALA A 70 1.34 -15.55 -5.17
N PRO A 71 2.50 -15.75 -5.81
CA PRO A 71 2.68 -16.94 -6.63
C PRO A 71 2.65 -18.20 -5.75
N ILE A 72 2.00 -19.23 -6.27
CA ILE A 72 1.97 -20.54 -5.62
C ILE A 72 3.21 -21.29 -6.10
N GLY A 73 4.09 -21.61 -5.20
CA GLY A 73 5.24 -22.38 -5.66
C GLY A 73 6.20 -22.66 -4.64
#